data_56d2e85d2531cc73b87c63b9c95ad1a5
#
_entry.id   56d2e85d2531cc73b87c63b9c95ad1a5
#
_cell.length_a   1.000
_cell.length_b   1.000
_cell.length_c   1.000
_cell.angle_alpha   90.00
_cell.angle_beta   90.00
_cell.angle_gamma   90.00
#
_symmetry.space_group_name_H-M   'P 1'
#
loop_
_entity.id
_entity.type
_entity.pdbx_description
1 polymer ?
#
loop_
_entity_poly.entity_id
_entity_poly.type
_entity_poly.pdbx_seq_one_letter_code
_entity_poly.pdbx_strand_id
1 'polypeptide(L)'
;DLTHRDMGPSSRYLGDLVPDEELLWQDPIPSTGSNLREGDISELKSMIAGSDLDVSESVRTAWSSASSFRGTDYRGGANGARIRLAPQRSWAVNDSDEIDRVLGVLSDIQMDFNNSNSRRSVSLADLIVLAGAVAIEEAASQGGLDIEVPFIPGRADASQDQTDESSFS
;
A
#
# COMPACT_ATOMS: atom_id res chain seq x y z
N ASP A 1 -30.32 11.41 -10.18
CA ASP A 1 -29.05 11.81 -9.57
C ASP A 1 -28.15 10.62 -9.23
N LEU A 2 -27.89 9.81 -10.23
CA LEU A 2 -26.69 8.99 -10.18
C LEU A 2 -25.53 9.94 -10.40
N THR A 3 -25.12 10.53 -9.31
CA THR A 3 -24.13 11.57 -9.32
C THR A 3 -22.74 10.95 -9.45
N HIS A 4 -21.79 11.73 -9.88
CA HIS A 4 -20.38 11.44 -9.84
C HIS A 4 -19.90 10.83 -8.49
N ARG A 5 -20.71 10.93 -7.44
CA ARG A 5 -20.48 10.31 -6.14
C ARG A 5 -20.34 8.77 -6.22
N ASP A 6 -20.98 8.13 -7.19
CA ASP A 6 -20.94 6.68 -7.38
C ASP A 6 -19.96 6.26 -8.48
N MET A 7 -19.27 7.23 -9.09
CA MET A 7 -18.25 6.94 -10.09
C MET A 7 -16.95 6.44 -9.44
N GLY A 8 -16.27 5.54 -10.11
CA GLY A 8 -14.90 5.19 -9.81
C GLY A 8 -13.91 6.29 -10.22
N PRO A 9 -12.62 5.99 -10.32
CA PRO A 9 -11.61 6.95 -10.76
C PRO A 9 -11.99 7.61 -12.09
N SER A 10 -11.85 8.94 -12.19
CA SER A 10 -12.21 9.73 -13.38
C SER A 10 -11.53 9.23 -14.65
N SER A 11 -10.32 8.64 -14.53
CA SER A 11 -9.57 8.04 -15.64
C SER A 11 -10.28 6.85 -16.34
N ARG A 12 -11.34 6.32 -15.72
CA ARG A 12 -12.15 5.22 -16.28
C ARG A 12 -13.33 5.69 -17.14
N TYR A 13 -13.58 6.97 -17.21
CA TYR A 13 -14.72 7.55 -17.89
C TYR A 13 -14.27 8.49 -19.00
N LEU A 14 -15.10 8.63 -20.04
CA LEU A 14 -14.84 9.49 -21.18
C LEU A 14 -16.03 10.40 -21.42
N GLY A 15 -15.78 11.62 -21.86
CA GLY A 15 -16.78 12.59 -22.29
C GLY A 15 -16.84 13.85 -21.42
N ASP A 16 -17.47 14.86 -21.97
CA ASP A 16 -17.51 16.23 -21.40
C ASP A 16 -18.32 16.34 -20.09
N LEU A 17 -19.05 15.28 -19.74
CA LEU A 17 -19.84 15.23 -18.50
C LEU A 17 -19.10 14.58 -17.33
N VAL A 18 -17.87 14.10 -17.55
CA VAL A 18 -17.04 13.58 -16.48
C VAL A 18 -16.49 14.75 -15.68
N PRO A 19 -16.75 14.83 -14.36
CA PRO A 19 -16.23 15.92 -13.55
C PRO A 19 -14.70 15.89 -13.50
N ASP A 20 -14.07 17.06 -13.64
CA ASP A 20 -12.63 17.23 -13.46
C ASP A 20 -12.21 17.31 -11.98
N GLU A 21 -13.19 17.48 -11.08
CA GLU A 21 -12.97 17.62 -9.65
C GLU A 21 -12.67 16.24 -9.01
N GLU A 22 -11.52 16.11 -8.38
CA GLU A 22 -11.20 15.00 -7.50
C GLU A 22 -11.79 15.26 -6.11
N LEU A 23 -12.72 14.39 -5.68
CA LEU A 23 -13.34 14.49 -4.37
C LEU A 23 -12.63 13.57 -3.36
N LEU A 24 -12.57 13.99 -2.10
CA LEU A 24 -11.87 13.28 -1.03
C LEU A 24 -12.32 11.81 -0.89
N TRP A 25 -13.61 11.55 -1.04
CA TRP A 25 -14.18 10.20 -0.97
C TRP A 25 -13.81 9.30 -2.17
N GLN A 26 -13.17 9.83 -3.21
CA GLN A 26 -12.61 9.06 -4.32
C GLN A 26 -11.22 8.49 -4.01
N ASP A 27 -10.73 8.65 -2.80
CA ASP A 27 -9.41 8.23 -2.35
C ASP A 27 -8.28 8.80 -3.23
N PRO A 28 -8.19 10.13 -3.39
CA PRO A 28 -7.16 10.73 -4.21
C PRO A 28 -5.77 10.36 -3.70
N ILE A 29 -4.88 10.00 -4.61
CA ILE A 29 -3.53 9.59 -4.28
C ILE A 29 -2.56 10.35 -5.15
N PRO A 30 -1.47 10.90 -4.58
CA PRO A 30 -0.44 11.54 -5.36
C PRO A 30 0.12 10.58 -6.41
N SER A 31 0.23 11.03 -7.64
CA SER A 31 0.92 10.26 -8.67
C SER A 31 2.43 10.28 -8.38
N THR A 32 2.97 9.17 -7.96
CA THR A 32 4.41 8.98 -7.94
C THR A 32 4.77 7.92 -8.96
N GLY A 33 5.48 8.32 -10.00
CA GLY A 33 6.10 7.34 -10.88
C GLY A 33 7.17 6.59 -10.10
N SER A 34 6.98 5.29 -9.86
CA SER A 34 8.06 4.49 -9.31
C SER A 34 9.16 4.32 -10.36
N ASN A 35 10.37 4.68 -9.97
CA ASN A 35 11.56 4.48 -10.78
C ASN A 35 12.35 3.24 -10.34
N LEU A 36 11.74 2.35 -9.55
CA LEU A 36 12.37 1.14 -9.06
C LEU A 36 12.67 0.17 -10.22
N ARG A 37 13.84 -0.41 -10.19
CA ARG A 37 14.31 -1.44 -11.11
C ARG A 37 14.32 -2.79 -10.40
N GLU A 38 14.46 -3.86 -11.13
CA GLU A 38 14.52 -5.22 -10.58
C GLU A 38 15.61 -5.38 -9.50
N GLY A 39 16.78 -4.80 -9.70
CA GLY A 39 17.85 -4.79 -8.68
C GLY A 39 17.45 -4.07 -7.38
N ASP A 40 16.65 -3.00 -7.47
CA ASP A 40 16.16 -2.28 -6.31
C ASP A 40 15.10 -3.10 -5.54
N ILE A 41 14.24 -3.80 -6.28
CA ILE A 41 13.26 -4.70 -5.69
C ILE A 41 13.97 -5.86 -4.97
N SER A 42 15.02 -6.41 -5.56
CA SER A 42 15.83 -7.46 -4.93
C SER A 42 16.55 -6.98 -3.66
N GLU A 43 17.06 -5.74 -3.67
CA GLU A 43 17.64 -5.10 -2.49
C GLU A 43 16.60 -4.93 -1.38
N LEU A 44 15.44 -4.38 -1.71
CA LEU A 44 14.34 -4.18 -0.76
C LEU A 44 13.82 -5.51 -0.19
N LYS A 45 13.67 -6.55 -1.02
CA LYS A 45 13.34 -7.91 -0.55
C LYS A 45 14.37 -8.41 0.46
N SER A 46 15.66 -8.19 0.20
CA SER A 46 16.73 -8.59 1.11
C SER A 46 16.71 -7.81 2.43
N MET A 47 16.40 -6.52 2.40
CA MET A 47 16.25 -5.71 3.62
C MET A 47 15.07 -6.19 4.47
N ILE A 48 13.93 -6.51 3.84
CA ILE A 48 12.74 -7.04 4.51
C ILE A 48 13.03 -8.42 5.12
N ALA A 49 13.60 -9.34 4.34
CA ALA A 49 13.95 -10.68 4.81
C ALA A 49 15.03 -10.67 5.92
N GLY A 50 15.88 -9.64 5.96
CA GLY A 50 16.88 -9.44 7.00
C GLY A 50 16.35 -8.72 8.25
N SER A 51 15.10 -8.26 8.25
CA SER A 51 14.47 -7.60 9.39
C SER A 51 13.94 -8.63 10.41
N ASP A 52 13.39 -8.13 11.51
CA ASP A 52 12.79 -8.95 12.56
C ASP A 52 11.27 -9.15 12.39
N LEU A 53 10.76 -8.92 11.17
CA LEU A 53 9.34 -9.13 10.85
C LEU A 53 9.01 -10.61 10.76
N ASP A 54 7.92 -10.99 11.42
CA ASP A 54 7.36 -12.34 11.33
C ASP A 54 6.53 -12.50 10.03
N VAL A 55 6.52 -13.71 9.48
CA VAL A 55 5.75 -14.07 8.29
C VAL A 55 4.26 -13.71 8.47
N SER A 56 3.69 -14.06 9.63
CA SER A 56 2.26 -13.85 9.88
C SER A 56 1.90 -12.38 10.03
N GLU A 57 2.75 -11.58 10.69
CA GLU A 57 2.58 -10.12 10.83
C GLU A 57 2.62 -9.42 9.47
N SER A 58 3.61 -9.77 8.66
CA SER A 58 3.77 -9.21 7.31
C SER A 58 2.59 -9.54 6.41
N VAL A 59 2.12 -10.79 6.40
CA VAL A 59 0.95 -11.21 5.62
C VAL A 59 -0.32 -10.52 6.12
N ARG A 60 -0.56 -10.47 7.45
CA ARG A 60 -1.74 -9.79 7.99
C ARG A 60 -1.76 -8.31 7.66
N THR A 61 -0.64 -7.61 7.80
CA THR A 61 -0.54 -6.19 7.48
C THR A 61 -0.80 -5.93 5.98
N ALA A 62 -0.18 -6.72 5.11
CA ALA A 62 -0.40 -6.60 3.67
C ALA A 62 -1.86 -6.88 3.28
N TRP A 63 -2.47 -7.92 3.86
CA TRP A 63 -3.87 -8.25 3.65
C TRP A 63 -4.80 -7.16 4.15
N SER A 64 -4.61 -6.68 5.38
CA SER A 64 -5.41 -5.59 5.97
C SER A 64 -5.33 -4.32 5.13
N SER A 65 -4.14 -4.00 4.62
CA SER A 65 -3.95 -2.87 3.70
C SER A 65 -4.72 -3.02 2.39
N ALA A 66 -4.80 -4.25 1.85
CA ALA A 66 -5.43 -4.53 0.56
C ALA A 66 -6.95 -4.77 0.67
N SER A 67 -7.45 -5.23 1.82
CA SER A 67 -8.81 -5.74 1.99
C SER A 67 -9.92 -4.70 1.81
N SER A 68 -9.60 -3.41 1.90
CA SER A 68 -10.55 -2.33 1.64
C SER A 68 -10.83 -2.09 0.15
N PHE A 69 -10.16 -2.78 -0.76
CA PHE A 69 -10.35 -2.59 -2.20
C PHE A 69 -11.74 -3.03 -2.66
N ARG A 70 -12.41 -2.18 -3.42
CA ARG A 70 -13.71 -2.46 -4.03
C ARG A 70 -13.59 -2.55 -5.54
N GLY A 71 -13.88 -3.73 -6.08
CA GLY A 71 -13.80 -4.00 -7.53
C GLY A 71 -14.88 -3.27 -8.36
N THR A 72 -15.94 -2.74 -7.74
CA THR A 72 -17.02 -2.04 -8.42
C THR A 72 -16.67 -0.63 -8.83
N ASP A 73 -15.94 0.10 -7.99
CA ASP A 73 -15.56 1.50 -8.19
C ASP A 73 -14.06 1.75 -8.08
N TYR A 74 -13.29 0.69 -7.84
CA TYR A 74 -11.82 0.71 -7.74
C TYR A 74 -11.25 1.59 -6.62
N ARG A 75 -12.04 1.82 -5.56
CA ARG A 75 -11.60 2.56 -4.37
C ARG A 75 -10.99 1.64 -3.33
N GLY A 76 -10.23 2.24 -2.43
CA GLY A 76 -9.54 1.52 -1.36
C GLY A 76 -8.33 0.73 -1.86
N GLY A 77 -7.95 -0.26 -1.08
CA GLY A 77 -6.82 -1.12 -1.36
C GLY A 77 -5.49 -0.59 -0.81
N ALA A 78 -4.42 -1.26 -1.19
CA ALA A 78 -3.09 -1.01 -0.65
C ALA A 78 -2.48 0.35 -1.08
N ASN A 79 -2.96 0.93 -2.19
CA ASN A 79 -2.46 2.22 -2.64
C ASN A 79 -2.83 3.32 -1.63
N GLY A 80 -1.89 4.19 -1.30
CA GLY A 80 -2.05 5.22 -0.28
C GLY A 80 -1.54 4.83 1.10
N ALA A 81 -1.29 3.55 1.37
CA ALA A 81 -0.92 3.05 2.70
C ALA A 81 -1.85 3.57 3.81
N ARG A 82 -3.15 3.66 3.53
CA ARG A 82 -4.15 4.27 4.45
C ARG A 82 -4.33 3.49 5.74
N ILE A 83 -3.85 2.26 5.79
CA ILE A 83 -3.82 1.47 7.04
C ILE A 83 -3.07 2.15 8.19
N ARG A 84 -2.14 3.08 7.89
CA ARG A 84 -1.42 3.89 8.88
C ARG A 84 -2.17 5.15 9.32
N LEU A 85 -3.27 5.48 8.62
CA LEU A 85 -4.03 6.72 8.79
C LEU A 85 -5.40 6.45 9.45
N ALA A 86 -5.96 7.46 10.10
CA ALA A 86 -7.34 7.40 10.53
C ALA A 86 -8.28 7.44 9.30
N PRO A 87 -9.42 6.70 9.33
CA PRO A 87 -9.89 5.84 10.43
C PRO A 87 -9.37 4.40 10.37
N GLN A 88 -8.72 3.96 9.27
CA GLN A 88 -8.35 2.54 9.06
C GLN A 88 -7.43 2.00 10.15
N ARG A 89 -6.48 2.80 10.62
CA ARG A 89 -5.55 2.39 11.69
C ARG A 89 -6.25 1.88 12.94
N SER A 90 -7.39 2.46 13.28
CA SER A 90 -8.14 2.16 14.51
C SER A 90 -9.33 1.23 14.31
N TRP A 91 -9.52 0.65 13.12
CA TRP A 91 -10.60 -0.30 12.91
C TRP A 91 -10.40 -1.55 13.77
N ALA A 92 -11.49 -2.02 14.40
CA ALA A 92 -11.45 -3.15 15.33
C ALA A 92 -10.96 -4.47 14.71
N VAL A 93 -10.99 -4.58 13.38
CA VAL A 93 -10.46 -5.73 12.65
C VAL A 93 -8.93 -5.72 12.57
N ASN A 94 -8.33 -4.57 12.80
CA ASN A 94 -6.88 -4.37 12.76
C ASN A 94 -6.30 -4.49 14.17
N ASP A 95 -5.23 -5.25 14.32
CA ASP A 95 -4.40 -5.20 15.51
C ASP A 95 -3.46 -4.00 15.40
N SER A 96 -3.82 -2.89 16.05
CA SER A 96 -3.10 -1.63 15.91
C SER A 96 -1.66 -1.72 16.42
N ASP A 97 -1.39 -2.50 17.46
CA ASP A 97 -0.04 -2.62 18.03
C ASP A 97 0.86 -3.41 17.07
N GLU A 98 0.35 -4.49 16.48
CA GLU A 98 1.07 -5.26 15.48
C GLU A 98 1.31 -4.44 14.21
N ILE A 99 0.28 -3.75 13.71
CA ILE A 99 0.42 -2.89 12.54
C ILE A 99 1.45 -1.79 12.78
N ASP A 100 1.41 -1.12 13.92
CA ASP A 100 2.37 -0.05 14.26
C ASP A 100 3.81 -0.58 14.31
N ARG A 101 4.01 -1.79 14.85
CA ARG A 101 5.32 -2.45 14.84
C ARG A 101 5.81 -2.73 13.42
N VAL A 102 4.98 -3.35 12.59
CA VAL A 102 5.33 -3.67 11.18
C VAL A 102 5.61 -2.39 10.39
N LEU A 103 4.74 -1.38 10.50
CA LEU A 103 4.92 -0.10 9.82
C LEU A 103 6.16 0.64 10.30
N GLY A 104 6.54 0.53 11.58
CA GLY A 104 7.77 1.08 12.11
C GLY A 104 8.99 0.51 11.39
N VAL A 105 9.11 -0.83 11.33
CA VAL A 105 10.22 -1.51 10.64
C VAL A 105 10.24 -1.16 9.15
N LEU A 106 9.09 -1.17 8.48
CA LEU A 106 9.02 -0.82 7.05
C LEU A 106 9.35 0.65 6.78
N SER A 107 9.03 1.55 7.72
CA SER A 107 9.41 2.97 7.60
C SER A 107 10.91 3.19 7.76
N ASP A 108 11.57 2.44 8.61
CA ASP A 108 13.02 2.46 8.74
C ASP A 108 13.68 1.98 7.44
N ILE A 109 13.21 0.88 6.88
CA ILE A 109 13.67 0.38 5.57
C ILE A 109 13.44 1.41 4.47
N GLN A 110 12.26 2.06 4.44
CA GLN A 110 11.94 3.13 3.50
C GLN A 110 12.96 4.27 3.59
N MET A 111 13.23 4.71 4.81
CA MET A 111 14.14 5.82 5.08
C MET A 111 15.57 5.47 4.65
N ASP A 112 16.07 4.31 5.01
CA ASP A 112 17.40 3.83 4.66
C ASP A 112 17.58 3.72 3.14
N PHE A 113 16.64 3.08 2.46
CA PHE A 113 16.67 2.94 1.01
C PHE A 113 16.58 4.29 0.29
N ASN A 114 15.65 5.15 0.68
CA ASN A 114 15.42 6.44 0.03
C ASN A 114 16.59 7.42 0.27
N ASN A 115 17.24 7.36 1.44
CA ASN A 115 18.41 8.17 1.75
C ASN A 115 19.67 7.71 1.00
N SER A 116 19.80 6.40 0.74
CA SER A 116 20.93 5.84 -0.02
C SER A 116 20.80 6.08 -1.53
N ASN A 117 19.63 6.44 -2.01
CA ASN A 117 19.31 6.57 -3.43
C ASN A 117 18.72 7.96 -3.78
N SER A 118 19.51 8.84 -4.36
CA SER A 118 19.05 10.20 -4.73
C SER A 118 18.06 10.24 -5.92
N ARG A 119 17.89 9.15 -6.66
CA ARG A 119 17.09 9.10 -7.90
C ARG A 119 15.96 8.10 -7.86
N ARG A 120 15.88 7.27 -6.82
CA ARG A 120 14.91 6.20 -6.70
C ARG A 120 14.35 6.23 -5.28
N SER A 121 13.06 6.05 -5.20
CA SER A 121 12.37 6.00 -3.90
C SER A 121 11.31 4.92 -3.92
N VAL A 122 11.07 4.35 -2.76
CA VAL A 122 9.98 3.41 -2.52
C VAL A 122 8.96 4.07 -1.61
N SER A 123 7.68 3.84 -1.88
CA SER A 123 6.58 4.24 -0.99
C SER A 123 6.39 3.19 0.12
N LEU A 124 5.82 3.60 1.23
CA LEU A 124 5.43 2.66 2.28
C LEU A 124 4.33 1.70 1.78
N ALA A 125 3.44 2.19 0.92
CA ALA A 125 2.43 1.37 0.27
C ALA A 125 3.04 0.22 -0.54
N ASP A 126 4.11 0.47 -1.29
CA ASP A 126 4.84 -0.58 -2.00
C ASP A 126 5.56 -1.52 -1.05
N LEU A 127 6.17 -1.01 0.02
CA LEU A 127 6.85 -1.85 1.02
C LEU A 127 5.90 -2.79 1.77
N ILE A 128 4.70 -2.34 2.12
CA ILE A 128 3.69 -3.18 2.75
C ILE A 128 3.35 -4.38 1.86
N VAL A 129 3.11 -4.13 0.57
CA VAL A 129 2.80 -5.21 -0.39
C VAL A 129 4.00 -6.11 -0.61
N LEU A 130 5.19 -5.55 -0.71
CA LEU A 130 6.43 -6.30 -0.91
C LEU A 130 6.75 -7.16 0.31
N ALA A 131 6.50 -6.67 1.53
CA ALA A 131 6.68 -7.45 2.76
C ALA A 131 5.76 -8.69 2.79
N GLY A 132 4.51 -8.52 2.37
CA GLY A 132 3.60 -9.65 2.20
C GLY A 132 4.10 -10.67 1.17
N ALA A 133 4.67 -10.22 0.05
CA ALA A 133 5.25 -11.08 -0.96
C ALA A 133 6.46 -11.86 -0.42
N VAL A 134 7.40 -11.17 0.24
CA VAL A 134 8.58 -11.79 0.87
C VAL A 134 8.17 -12.83 1.91
N ALA A 135 7.18 -12.52 2.74
CA ALA A 135 6.69 -13.45 3.75
C ALA A 135 6.09 -14.73 3.14
N ILE A 136 5.38 -14.62 2.02
CA ILE A 136 4.85 -15.79 1.30
C ILE A 136 6.00 -16.61 0.68
N GLU A 137 6.98 -15.96 0.09
CA GLU A 137 8.18 -16.62 -0.46
C GLU A 137 8.95 -17.37 0.63
N GLU A 138 9.12 -16.75 1.79
CA GLU A 138 9.77 -17.36 2.95
C GLU A 138 8.99 -18.57 3.48
N ALA A 139 7.68 -18.43 3.68
CA ALA A 139 6.84 -19.53 4.12
C ALA A 139 6.88 -20.73 3.13
N ALA A 140 6.88 -20.45 1.84
CA ALA A 140 7.00 -21.47 0.80
C ALA A 140 8.37 -22.17 0.85
N SER A 141 9.45 -21.40 1.04
CA SER A 141 10.81 -21.93 1.17
C SER A 141 10.95 -22.84 2.40
N GLN A 142 10.36 -22.46 3.54
CA GLN A 142 10.29 -23.31 4.73
C GLN A 142 9.52 -24.61 4.48
N GLY A 143 8.55 -24.59 3.56
CA GLY A 143 7.81 -25.75 3.08
C GLY A 143 8.55 -26.56 1.99
N GLY A 144 9.76 -26.16 1.59
CA GLY A 144 10.55 -26.80 0.55
C GLY A 144 10.15 -26.43 -0.88
N LEU A 145 9.40 -25.32 -1.06
CA LEU A 145 9.00 -24.80 -2.36
C LEU A 145 9.80 -23.54 -2.68
N ASP A 146 10.29 -23.43 -3.90
CA ASP A 146 10.92 -22.22 -4.45
C ASP A 146 9.92 -21.51 -5.35
N ILE A 147 9.37 -20.40 -4.86
CA ILE A 147 8.39 -19.59 -5.58
C ILE A 147 8.83 -18.13 -5.62
N GLU A 148 8.42 -17.43 -6.66
CA GLU A 148 8.53 -15.98 -6.74
C GLU A 148 7.13 -15.37 -6.81
N VAL A 149 6.83 -14.45 -5.88
CA VAL A 149 5.56 -13.70 -5.87
C VAL A 149 5.71 -12.46 -6.76
N PRO A 150 4.91 -12.32 -7.82
CA PRO A 150 4.98 -11.15 -8.70
C PRO A 150 4.74 -9.85 -7.93
N PHE A 151 5.59 -8.86 -8.17
CA PHE A 151 5.46 -7.54 -7.57
C PHE A 151 5.56 -6.45 -8.65
N ILE A 152 4.60 -5.54 -8.65
CA ILE A 152 4.60 -4.36 -9.52
C ILE A 152 4.63 -3.13 -8.62
N PRO A 153 5.71 -2.33 -8.66
CA PRO A 153 5.83 -1.09 -7.91
C PRO A 153 4.98 0.02 -8.53
N GLY A 154 4.78 1.12 -7.79
CA GLY A 154 4.14 2.32 -8.32
C GLY A 154 3.02 2.86 -7.45
N ARG A 155 2.81 2.29 -6.26
CA ARG A 155 1.91 2.85 -5.26
C ARG A 155 2.51 4.09 -4.64
N ALA A 156 1.65 4.99 -4.18
CA ALA A 156 2.03 6.20 -3.48
C ALA A 156 1.48 6.22 -2.05
N ASP A 157 2.04 7.03 -1.20
CA ASP A 157 1.58 7.22 0.17
C ASP A 157 0.63 8.41 0.23
N ALA A 158 -0.60 8.20 0.70
CA ALA A 158 -1.55 9.26 0.94
C ALA A 158 -1.20 10.02 2.22
N SER A 159 -1.57 11.30 2.29
CA SER A 159 -1.59 12.08 3.52
C SER A 159 -2.93 11.95 4.25
N GLN A 160 -3.01 12.41 5.50
CA GLN A 160 -4.24 12.34 6.29
C GLN A 160 -5.37 13.16 5.66
N ASP A 161 -5.06 14.30 5.06
CA ASP A 161 -6.01 15.15 4.34
C ASP A 161 -6.53 14.54 3.02
N GLN A 162 -5.91 13.46 2.55
CA GLN A 162 -6.38 12.65 1.43
C GLN A 162 -7.19 11.43 1.87
N THR A 163 -7.62 11.40 3.13
CA THR A 163 -8.40 10.30 3.72
C THR A 163 -9.73 10.85 4.23
N ASP A 164 -10.83 10.24 3.78
CA ASP A 164 -12.20 10.67 4.14
C ASP A 164 -12.58 10.20 5.55
N GLU A 165 -11.93 10.76 6.57
CA GLU A 165 -12.20 10.44 7.97
C GLU A 165 -13.59 10.92 8.41
N SER A 166 -14.03 12.06 7.87
CA SER A 166 -15.30 12.69 8.29
C SER A 166 -16.53 11.86 7.93
N SER A 167 -16.47 11.04 6.90
CA SER A 167 -17.58 10.14 6.53
C SER A 167 -17.77 8.96 7.47
N PHE A 168 -16.81 8.74 8.38
CA PHE A 168 -16.83 7.64 9.37
C PHE A 168 -17.06 8.14 10.80
N SER A 169 -17.33 9.44 10.98
CA SER A 169 -17.53 10.08 12.29
C SER A 169 -18.99 10.01 12.76
#